data_e0618648d1daee9b086727128630868f
#
_entry.id   e0618648d1daee9b086727128630868f
#
_cell.length_a   1.000
_cell.length_b   1.000
_cell.length_c   1.000
_cell.angle_alpha   90.00
_cell.angle_beta   90.00
_cell.angle_gamma   90.00
#
_symmetry.space_group_name_H-M   'P 1'
#
loop_
_entity.id
_entity.type
_entity.pdbx_description
1 polymer ?
#
loop_
_entity_poly.entity_id
_entity_poly.type
_entity_poly.pdbx_seq_one_letter_code
_entity_poly.pdbx_strand_id
1 'polypeptide(L)'
;MRSAGVGRPTDIYDLKVRVRMSQEMMDKTCRGFAEALAAREPVPGGGSASAFVGALGASLCGMVARYGATNPALADRADDLTRAFAQADELAQELVGLVAEDVRAYGQVSAAYGIPRDDPARATAIQDALHVAALPPYRIMDACGRALALLEDMADKGSRQLLSDVACGAVFCRA
;
A
#
# COMPACT_ATOMS: atom_id res chain seq x y z
N MET A 1 -3.77 48.99 19.52
CA MET A 1 -4.24 48.57 18.20
C MET A 1 -3.06 48.18 17.33
N ARG A 2 -2.85 46.91 17.09
CA ARG A 2 -2.31 46.31 15.87
C ARG A 2 -2.48 44.78 16.02
N SER A 3 -3.49 44.27 15.33
CA SER A 3 -3.73 42.84 15.11
C SER A 3 -2.59 42.32 14.24
N ALA A 4 -1.76 41.45 14.80
CA ALA A 4 -0.86 40.64 14.03
C ALA A 4 -1.66 39.38 13.60
N GLY A 5 -2.13 39.39 12.35
CA GLY A 5 -2.67 38.21 11.69
C GLY A 5 -1.57 37.16 11.57
N VAL A 6 -1.73 36.06 12.31
CA VAL A 6 -0.94 34.85 12.10
C VAL A 6 -1.38 34.28 10.76
N GLY A 7 -0.62 34.56 9.71
CA GLY A 7 -0.77 33.95 8.42
C GLY A 7 -0.63 32.43 8.56
N ARG A 8 -1.66 31.66 8.20
CA ARG A 8 -1.59 30.23 8.03
C ARG A 8 -0.47 29.92 7.03
N PRO A 9 0.46 29.03 7.34
CA PRO A 9 1.37 28.51 6.32
C PRO A 9 0.52 27.80 5.29
N THR A 10 0.59 28.26 4.08
CA THR A 10 -0.25 27.83 2.97
C THR A 10 0.03 26.37 2.59
N ASP A 11 -0.99 25.56 2.73
CA ASP A 11 -1.13 24.12 2.47
C ASP A 11 -0.49 23.57 1.17
N ILE A 12 -0.20 24.41 0.18
CA ILE A 12 0.27 23.96 -1.14
C ILE A 12 1.74 23.54 -1.14
N TYR A 13 2.60 24.20 -0.36
CA TYR A 13 4.02 23.83 -0.27
C TYR A 13 4.20 22.54 0.52
N ASP A 14 3.46 22.39 1.62
CA ASP A 14 3.45 21.19 2.45
C ASP A 14 2.86 20.00 1.69
N LEU A 15 1.79 20.20 0.91
CA LEU A 15 1.17 19.17 0.09
C LEU A 15 2.11 18.67 -1.03
N LYS A 16 2.83 19.58 -1.71
CA LYS A 16 3.81 19.19 -2.75
C LYS A 16 5.01 18.42 -2.17
N VAL A 17 5.48 18.83 -1.00
CA VAL A 17 6.56 18.13 -0.29
C VAL A 17 6.08 16.74 0.15
N ARG A 18 4.87 16.60 0.68
CA ARG A 18 4.29 15.31 1.12
C ARG A 18 4.00 14.37 -0.05
N VAL A 19 3.49 14.89 -1.17
CA VAL A 19 3.28 14.09 -2.40
C VAL A 19 4.63 13.60 -2.95
N ARG A 20 5.66 14.44 -2.91
CA ARG A 20 7.01 14.08 -3.33
C ARG A 20 7.62 13.00 -2.42
N MET A 21 7.54 13.15 -1.10
CA MET A 21 8.03 12.15 -0.13
C MET A 21 7.33 10.79 -0.27
N SER A 22 6.05 10.77 -0.62
CA SER A 22 5.30 9.52 -0.78
C SER A 22 5.65 8.77 -2.07
N GLN A 23 5.92 9.47 -3.16
CA GLN A 23 6.43 8.88 -4.40
C GLN A 23 7.88 8.41 -4.22
N GLU A 24 8.72 9.21 -3.58
CA GLU A 24 10.11 8.86 -3.25
C GLU A 24 10.23 7.59 -2.40
N MET A 25 9.17 7.16 -1.68
CA MET A 25 9.22 5.95 -0.87
C MET A 25 9.30 4.68 -1.73
N MET A 26 8.54 4.61 -2.82
CA MET A 26 8.56 3.46 -3.74
C MET A 26 9.69 3.53 -4.77
N ASP A 27 10.32 4.69 -4.94
CA ASP A 27 11.52 4.87 -5.77
C ASP A 27 12.81 4.43 -5.04
N LYS A 28 12.72 4.11 -3.73
CA LYS A 28 13.85 3.56 -2.98
C LYS A 28 14.19 2.15 -3.45
N THR A 29 15.47 1.80 -3.34
CA THR A 29 15.85 0.39 -3.45
C THR A 29 15.21 -0.43 -2.33
N CYS A 30 15.05 -1.75 -2.51
CA CYS A 30 14.54 -2.65 -1.45
C CYS A 30 15.33 -2.46 -0.13
N ARG A 31 16.67 -2.28 -0.23
CA ARG A 31 17.52 -1.97 0.91
C ARG A 31 17.13 -0.63 1.55
N GLY A 32 17.00 0.43 0.74
CA GLY A 32 16.65 1.75 1.22
C GLY A 32 15.26 1.82 1.85
N PHE A 33 14.29 1.03 1.39
CA PHE A 33 12.99 0.90 2.04
C PHE A 33 13.11 0.22 3.41
N ALA A 34 13.86 -0.89 3.49
CA ALA A 34 14.08 -1.60 4.76
C ALA A 34 14.82 -0.73 5.79
N GLU A 35 15.84 0.02 5.35
CA GLU A 35 16.56 0.98 6.20
C GLU A 35 15.65 2.11 6.71
N ALA A 36 14.80 2.66 5.83
CA ALA A 36 13.83 3.68 6.20
C ALA A 36 12.80 3.16 7.21
N LEU A 37 12.31 1.92 7.02
CA LEU A 37 11.36 1.28 7.94
C LEU A 37 11.97 1.02 9.33
N ALA A 38 13.28 0.75 9.40
CA ALA A 38 14.00 0.53 10.65
C ALA A 38 14.42 1.84 11.35
N ALA A 39 14.29 2.98 10.70
CA ALA A 39 14.68 4.26 11.24
C ALA A 39 13.73 4.74 12.36
N ARG A 40 14.23 5.67 13.20
CA ARG A 40 13.39 6.34 14.23
C ARG A 40 12.62 7.51 13.60
N GLU A 41 11.84 7.19 12.58
CA GLU A 41 11.02 8.16 11.84
C GLU A 41 9.54 7.75 11.91
N PRO A 42 8.62 8.71 11.83
CA PRO A 42 7.20 8.42 11.92
C PRO A 42 6.66 7.60 10.73
N VAL A 43 7.33 7.65 9.60
CA VAL A 43 7.00 6.96 8.34
C VAL A 43 8.28 6.53 7.60
N PRO A 44 8.28 5.37 6.90
CA PRO A 44 7.19 4.41 6.75
C PRO A 44 6.93 3.62 8.03
N GLY A 45 5.72 3.11 8.19
CA GLY A 45 5.31 2.26 9.32
C GLY A 45 4.72 0.93 8.87
N GLY A 46 3.97 0.28 9.78
CA GLY A 46 3.35 -1.01 9.54
C GLY A 46 2.38 -1.02 8.36
N GLY A 47 1.57 0.04 8.17
CA GLY A 47 0.66 0.15 7.03
C GLY A 47 1.39 0.19 5.69
N SER A 48 2.43 1.02 5.58
CA SER A 48 3.28 1.06 4.38
C SER A 48 3.97 -0.27 4.11
N ALA A 49 4.47 -0.96 5.16
CA ALA A 49 5.09 -2.28 5.04
C ALA A 49 4.08 -3.34 4.57
N SER A 50 2.87 -3.37 5.16
CA SER A 50 1.80 -4.31 4.79
C SER A 50 1.34 -4.10 3.35
N ALA A 51 1.18 -2.85 2.91
CA ALA A 51 0.84 -2.54 1.52
C ALA A 51 1.91 -3.07 0.54
N PHE A 52 3.19 -2.86 0.85
CA PHE A 52 4.27 -3.32 -0.01
C PHE A 52 4.38 -4.85 -0.04
N VAL A 53 4.26 -5.51 1.11
CA VAL A 53 4.26 -6.99 1.20
C VAL A 53 3.06 -7.58 0.45
N GLY A 54 1.87 -6.98 0.59
CA GLY A 54 0.68 -7.35 -0.18
C GLY A 54 0.88 -7.19 -1.70
N ALA A 55 1.54 -6.10 -2.13
CA ALA A 55 1.89 -5.90 -3.54
C ALA A 55 2.82 -7.00 -4.09
N LEU A 56 3.79 -7.46 -3.28
CA LEU A 56 4.64 -8.60 -3.63
C LEU A 56 3.82 -9.89 -3.75
N GLY A 57 2.83 -10.10 -2.86
CA GLY A 57 1.91 -11.24 -2.94
C GLY A 57 1.07 -11.23 -4.22
N ALA A 58 0.48 -10.10 -4.58
CA ALA A 58 -0.26 -9.92 -5.83
C ALA A 58 0.65 -10.10 -7.06
N SER A 59 1.90 -9.62 -6.99
CA SER A 59 2.87 -9.78 -8.08
C SER A 59 3.26 -11.26 -8.29
N LEU A 60 3.38 -12.05 -7.22
CA LEU A 60 3.59 -13.51 -7.33
C LEU A 60 2.39 -14.18 -7.99
N CYS A 61 1.15 -13.79 -7.66
CA CYS A 61 -0.05 -14.25 -8.34
C CYS A 61 0.03 -13.97 -9.85
N GLY A 62 0.34 -12.73 -10.23
CA GLY A 62 0.49 -12.32 -11.62
C GLY A 62 1.58 -13.09 -12.36
N MET A 63 2.70 -13.37 -11.72
CA MET A 63 3.77 -14.19 -12.25
C MET A 63 3.29 -15.62 -12.56
N VAL A 64 2.64 -16.28 -11.61
CA VAL A 64 2.10 -17.63 -11.76
C VAL A 64 1.09 -17.70 -12.91
N ALA A 65 0.19 -16.73 -12.97
CA ALA A 65 -0.82 -16.64 -14.02
C ALA A 65 -0.20 -16.43 -15.40
N ARG A 66 0.83 -15.57 -15.55
CA ARG A 66 1.54 -15.36 -16.81
C ARG A 66 2.26 -16.62 -17.30
N TYR A 67 2.96 -17.35 -16.42
CA TYR A 67 3.58 -18.61 -16.78
C TYR A 67 2.53 -19.64 -17.21
N GLY A 68 1.39 -19.70 -16.51
CA GLY A 68 0.29 -20.58 -16.88
C GLY A 68 -0.32 -20.25 -18.23
N ALA A 69 -0.61 -18.97 -18.51
CA ALA A 69 -1.24 -18.51 -19.74
C ALA A 69 -0.42 -18.83 -21.01
N THR A 70 0.88 -18.94 -20.87
CA THR A 70 1.81 -19.31 -21.98
C THR A 70 2.18 -20.78 -22.01
N ASN A 71 1.68 -21.59 -21.08
CA ASN A 71 1.99 -23.00 -20.99
C ASN A 71 1.06 -23.83 -21.91
N PRO A 72 1.59 -24.55 -22.94
CA PRO A 72 0.76 -25.36 -23.82
C PRO A 72 -0.07 -26.44 -23.11
N ALA A 73 0.41 -26.93 -21.95
CA ALA A 73 -0.30 -27.90 -21.15
C ALA A 73 -1.54 -27.34 -20.42
N LEU A 74 -1.70 -26.01 -20.40
CA LEU A 74 -2.81 -25.28 -19.77
C LEU A 74 -3.61 -24.46 -20.78
N ALA A 75 -3.51 -24.79 -22.08
CA ALA A 75 -4.15 -24.03 -23.17
C ALA A 75 -5.67 -23.94 -23.03
N ASP A 76 -6.30 -24.93 -22.39
CA ASP A 76 -7.74 -24.99 -22.11
C ASP A 76 -8.21 -23.90 -21.13
N ARG A 77 -7.32 -23.29 -20.37
CA ARG A 77 -7.58 -22.24 -19.38
C ARG A 77 -6.76 -20.97 -19.58
N ALA A 78 -6.13 -20.81 -20.76
CA ALA A 78 -5.25 -19.68 -21.06
C ALA A 78 -5.95 -18.31 -20.92
N ASP A 79 -7.24 -18.22 -21.32
CA ASP A 79 -8.02 -16.99 -21.19
C ASP A 79 -8.31 -16.63 -19.71
N ASP A 80 -8.59 -17.62 -18.87
CA ASP A 80 -8.79 -17.41 -17.44
C ASP A 80 -7.52 -16.92 -16.77
N LEU A 81 -6.39 -17.55 -17.11
CA LEU A 81 -5.06 -17.16 -16.59
C LEU A 81 -4.65 -15.76 -17.08
N THR A 82 -5.02 -15.40 -18.33
CA THR A 82 -4.79 -14.05 -18.87
C THR A 82 -5.58 -13.00 -18.08
N ARG A 83 -6.83 -13.27 -17.75
CA ARG A 83 -7.63 -12.37 -16.91
C ARG A 83 -7.08 -12.28 -15.48
N ALA A 84 -6.67 -13.40 -14.92
CA ALA A 84 -6.11 -13.44 -13.57
C ALA A 84 -4.82 -12.61 -13.44
N PHE A 85 -3.90 -12.68 -14.41
CA PHE A 85 -2.71 -11.85 -14.33
C PHE A 85 -3.02 -10.35 -14.49
N ALA A 86 -4.00 -9.97 -15.33
CA ALA A 86 -4.38 -8.56 -15.44
C ALA A 86 -4.95 -8.02 -14.11
N GLN A 87 -5.82 -8.79 -13.46
CA GLN A 87 -6.35 -8.43 -12.14
C GLN A 87 -5.27 -8.39 -11.06
N ALA A 88 -4.32 -9.32 -11.09
CA ALA A 88 -3.20 -9.32 -10.14
C ALA A 88 -2.29 -8.11 -10.33
N ASP A 89 -2.05 -7.67 -11.58
CA ASP A 89 -1.27 -6.45 -11.86
C ASP A 89 -1.99 -5.19 -11.34
N GLU A 90 -3.31 -5.08 -11.54
CA GLU A 90 -4.10 -3.97 -11.01
C GLU A 90 -4.04 -3.92 -9.48
N LEU A 91 -4.16 -5.08 -8.80
CA LEU A 91 -4.04 -5.17 -7.34
C LEU A 91 -2.64 -4.82 -6.84
N ALA A 92 -1.60 -5.28 -7.53
CA ALA A 92 -0.22 -4.94 -7.18
C ALA A 92 0.01 -3.41 -7.29
N GLN A 93 -0.49 -2.77 -8.35
CA GLN A 93 -0.40 -1.33 -8.53
C GLN A 93 -1.22 -0.56 -7.48
N GLU A 94 -2.43 -1.02 -7.15
CA GLU A 94 -3.25 -0.44 -6.09
C GLU A 94 -2.51 -0.48 -4.75
N LEU A 95 -1.94 -1.63 -4.38
CA LEU A 95 -1.21 -1.81 -3.13
C LEU A 95 0.07 -0.97 -3.08
N VAL A 96 0.80 -0.85 -4.18
CA VAL A 96 1.94 0.09 -4.30
C VAL A 96 1.49 1.53 -4.06
N GLY A 97 0.36 1.93 -4.63
CA GLY A 97 -0.22 3.26 -4.40
C GLY A 97 -0.60 3.51 -2.93
N LEU A 98 -1.09 2.47 -2.25
CA LEU A 98 -1.47 2.53 -0.84
C LEU A 98 -0.29 2.76 0.11
N VAL A 99 0.94 2.38 -0.26
CA VAL A 99 2.15 2.75 0.50
C VAL A 99 2.25 4.27 0.65
N ALA A 100 2.08 4.98 -0.46
CA ALA A 100 2.15 6.44 -0.47
C ALA A 100 0.95 7.09 0.24
N GLU A 101 -0.23 6.48 0.16
CA GLU A 101 -1.42 6.97 0.86
C GLU A 101 -1.29 6.83 2.37
N ASP A 102 -0.77 5.71 2.87
CA ASP A 102 -0.51 5.48 4.29
C ASP A 102 0.46 6.52 4.86
N VAL A 103 1.58 6.75 4.18
CA VAL A 103 2.55 7.79 4.56
C VAL A 103 1.90 9.17 4.67
N ARG A 104 1.07 9.54 3.69
CA ARG A 104 0.38 10.84 3.69
C ARG A 104 -0.66 10.95 4.81
N ALA A 105 -1.46 9.91 4.99
CA ALA A 105 -2.51 9.88 6.00
C ALA A 105 -1.91 9.96 7.41
N TYR A 106 -0.86 9.20 7.70
CA TYR A 106 -0.18 9.27 8.99
C TYR A 106 0.54 10.62 9.21
N GLY A 107 1.04 11.25 8.17
CA GLY A 107 1.61 12.59 8.26
C GLY A 107 0.62 13.63 8.79
N GLN A 108 -0.67 13.51 8.47
CA GLN A 108 -1.73 14.37 9.03
C GLN A 108 -1.94 14.11 10.53
N VAL A 109 -1.89 12.85 10.96
CA VAL A 109 -1.97 12.48 12.37
C VAL A 109 -0.79 13.10 13.15
N SER A 110 0.42 12.95 12.64
CA SER A 110 1.63 13.53 13.24
C SER A 110 1.53 15.06 13.37
N ALA A 111 1.03 15.73 12.33
CA ALA A 111 0.82 17.19 12.36
C ALA A 111 -0.24 17.59 13.39
N ALA A 112 -1.36 16.86 13.49
CA ALA A 112 -2.42 17.14 14.46
C ALA A 112 -1.95 16.96 15.91
N TYR A 113 -1.11 15.98 16.18
CA TYR A 113 -0.49 15.80 17.51
C TYR A 113 0.50 16.92 17.85
N GLY A 114 1.08 17.59 16.87
CA GLY A 114 1.94 18.77 17.05
C GLY A 114 1.21 20.05 17.48
N ILE A 115 -0.11 20.12 17.38
CA ILE A 115 -0.91 21.26 17.83
C ILE A 115 -0.77 21.39 19.37
N PRO A 116 -0.60 22.61 19.92
CA PRO A 116 -0.51 22.83 21.36
C PRO A 116 -1.67 22.21 22.15
N ARG A 117 -1.41 21.70 23.35
CA ARG A 117 -2.40 20.97 24.14
C ARG A 117 -3.59 21.82 24.59
N ASP A 118 -3.39 23.11 24.73
CA ASP A 118 -4.35 24.13 25.13
C ASP A 118 -5.14 24.72 23.95
N ASP A 119 -4.79 24.37 22.72
CA ASP A 119 -5.52 24.82 21.54
C ASP A 119 -6.88 24.09 21.44
N PRO A 120 -8.00 24.83 21.41
CA PRO A 120 -9.34 24.24 21.35
C PRO A 120 -9.60 23.42 20.06
N ALA A 121 -8.88 23.69 18.97
CA ALA A 121 -9.03 22.97 17.70
C ALA A 121 -8.32 21.61 17.71
N ARG A 122 -7.42 21.36 18.68
CA ARG A 122 -6.56 20.17 18.70
C ARG A 122 -7.34 18.84 18.69
N ALA A 123 -8.38 18.74 19.52
CA ALA A 123 -9.14 17.49 19.66
C ALA A 123 -9.84 17.13 18.34
N THR A 124 -10.48 18.09 17.70
CA THR A 124 -11.15 17.90 16.39
C THR A 124 -10.14 17.57 15.31
N ALA A 125 -9.02 18.29 15.25
CA ALA A 125 -7.97 18.03 14.26
C ALA A 125 -7.39 16.61 14.38
N ILE A 126 -7.18 16.11 15.61
CA ILE A 126 -6.71 14.73 15.83
C ILE A 126 -7.77 13.73 15.38
N GLN A 127 -9.04 13.95 15.73
CA GLN A 127 -10.11 13.04 15.35
C GLN A 127 -10.28 12.96 13.83
N ASP A 128 -10.28 14.08 13.14
CA ASP A 128 -10.37 14.14 11.68
C ASP A 128 -9.17 13.44 11.00
N ALA A 129 -7.97 13.69 11.50
CA ALA A 129 -6.76 13.05 10.99
C ALA A 129 -6.78 11.51 11.19
N LEU A 130 -7.27 11.03 12.34
CA LEU A 130 -7.40 9.59 12.61
C LEU A 130 -8.43 8.92 11.71
N HIS A 131 -9.56 9.59 11.40
CA HIS A 131 -10.54 9.08 10.44
C HIS A 131 -9.91 8.89 9.05
N VAL A 132 -9.12 9.85 8.59
CA VAL A 132 -8.40 9.76 7.30
C VAL A 132 -7.36 8.65 7.35
N ALA A 133 -6.62 8.53 8.46
CA ALA A 133 -5.56 7.54 8.61
C ALA A 133 -6.07 6.09 8.74
N ALA A 134 -7.34 5.88 9.04
CA ALA A 134 -7.95 4.56 9.05
C ALA A 134 -8.26 3.99 7.65
N LEU A 135 -8.37 4.85 6.62
CA LEU A 135 -8.75 4.43 5.27
C LEU A 135 -7.69 3.58 4.56
N PRO A 136 -6.39 3.95 4.51
CA PRO A 136 -5.38 3.13 3.85
C PRO A 136 -5.28 1.71 4.40
N PRO A 137 -5.21 1.43 5.73
CA PRO A 137 -5.21 0.09 6.27
C PRO A 137 -6.44 -0.75 5.85
N TYR A 138 -7.62 -0.14 5.84
CA TYR A 138 -8.84 -0.82 5.39
C TYR A 138 -8.74 -1.23 3.91
N ARG A 139 -8.27 -0.32 3.03
CA ARG A 139 -8.10 -0.60 1.61
C ARG A 139 -7.00 -1.63 1.35
N ILE A 140 -5.94 -1.64 2.16
CA ILE A 140 -4.88 -2.67 2.09
C ILE A 140 -5.49 -4.04 2.39
N MET A 141 -6.29 -4.17 3.45
CA MET A 141 -6.96 -5.43 3.79
C MET A 141 -7.89 -5.91 2.66
N ASP A 142 -8.68 -5.01 2.08
CA ASP A 142 -9.58 -5.34 0.97
C ASP A 142 -8.80 -5.83 -0.26
N ALA A 143 -7.77 -5.09 -0.67
CA ALA A 143 -6.93 -5.45 -1.81
C ALA A 143 -6.19 -6.78 -1.60
N CYS A 144 -5.67 -7.02 -0.40
CA CYS A 144 -5.05 -8.30 -0.03
C CYS A 144 -6.09 -9.45 -0.04
N GLY A 145 -7.32 -9.22 0.41
CA GLY A 145 -8.39 -10.19 0.34
C GLY A 145 -8.72 -10.60 -1.09
N ARG A 146 -8.79 -9.63 -2.01
CA ARG A 146 -8.98 -9.91 -3.45
C ARG A 146 -7.79 -10.64 -4.06
N ALA A 147 -6.57 -10.31 -3.68
CA ALA A 147 -5.37 -11.02 -4.12
C ALA A 147 -5.33 -12.47 -3.61
N LEU A 148 -5.77 -12.73 -2.38
CA LEU A 148 -5.90 -14.07 -1.81
C LEU A 148 -6.88 -14.93 -2.63
N ALA A 149 -8.03 -14.39 -3.03
CA ALA A 149 -8.98 -15.11 -3.87
C ALA A 149 -8.38 -15.49 -5.24
N LEU A 150 -7.60 -14.61 -5.84
CA LEU A 150 -6.87 -14.94 -7.09
C LEU A 150 -5.79 -16.00 -6.86
N LEU A 151 -5.08 -15.95 -5.74
CA LEU A 151 -4.05 -16.95 -5.40
C LEU A 151 -4.67 -18.34 -5.15
N GLU A 152 -5.86 -18.40 -4.54
CA GLU A 152 -6.63 -19.64 -4.40
C GLU A 152 -6.97 -20.22 -5.78
N ASP A 153 -7.46 -19.40 -6.70
CA ASP A 153 -7.69 -19.81 -8.09
C ASP A 153 -6.41 -20.32 -8.77
N MET A 154 -5.26 -19.69 -8.50
CA MET A 154 -3.97 -20.11 -9.06
C MET A 154 -3.46 -21.43 -8.48
N ALA A 155 -3.83 -21.77 -7.25
CA ALA A 155 -3.50 -23.09 -6.69
C ALA A 155 -4.14 -24.23 -7.50
N ASP A 156 -5.35 -24.00 -8.02
CA ASP A 156 -6.11 -25.02 -8.79
C ASP A 156 -5.83 -24.94 -10.30
N LYS A 157 -5.69 -23.73 -10.86
CA LYS A 157 -5.61 -23.49 -12.31
C LYS A 157 -4.20 -23.32 -12.81
N GLY A 158 -3.26 -22.92 -11.95
CA GLY A 158 -1.87 -22.62 -12.30
C GLY A 158 -1.01 -23.87 -12.48
N SER A 159 0.27 -23.61 -12.80
CA SER A 159 1.25 -24.70 -12.89
C SER A 159 1.59 -25.25 -11.50
N ARG A 160 1.56 -26.58 -11.37
CA ARG A 160 1.96 -27.27 -10.13
C ARG A 160 3.41 -26.96 -9.70
N GLN A 161 4.27 -26.63 -10.66
CA GLN A 161 5.66 -26.27 -10.40
C GLN A 161 5.81 -24.94 -9.64
N LEU A 162 4.78 -24.07 -9.71
CA LEU A 162 4.76 -22.75 -9.07
C LEU A 162 3.85 -22.71 -7.82
N LEU A 163 3.44 -23.86 -7.30
CA LEU A 163 2.58 -23.92 -6.11
C LEU A 163 3.26 -23.31 -4.86
N SER A 164 4.58 -23.40 -4.76
CA SER A 164 5.35 -22.75 -3.71
C SER A 164 5.25 -21.21 -3.77
N ASP A 165 5.22 -20.64 -4.97
CA ASP A 165 5.09 -19.21 -5.19
C ASP A 165 3.67 -18.74 -4.85
N VAL A 166 2.65 -19.53 -5.19
CA VAL A 166 1.26 -19.29 -4.77
C VAL A 166 1.16 -19.26 -3.24
N ALA A 167 1.74 -20.25 -2.57
CA ALA A 167 1.74 -20.32 -1.11
C ALA A 167 2.47 -19.12 -0.48
N CYS A 168 3.62 -18.73 -1.03
CA CYS A 168 4.37 -17.55 -0.60
C CYS A 168 3.52 -16.27 -0.76
N GLY A 169 2.88 -16.10 -1.93
CA GLY A 169 1.99 -14.97 -2.19
C GLY A 169 0.82 -14.91 -1.21
N ALA A 170 0.22 -16.06 -0.89
CA ALA A 170 -0.88 -16.15 0.09
C ALA A 170 -0.42 -15.74 1.51
N VAL A 171 0.77 -16.15 1.93
CA VAL A 171 1.35 -15.74 3.23
C VAL A 171 1.57 -14.22 3.25
N PHE A 172 2.07 -13.64 2.16
CA PHE A 172 2.30 -12.20 2.05
C PHE A 172 1.00 -11.39 2.12
N CYS A 173 -0.05 -11.84 1.44
CA CYS A 173 -1.35 -11.16 1.48
C CYS A 173 -2.10 -11.34 2.81
N ARG A 174 -1.73 -12.35 3.61
CA ARG A 174 -2.37 -12.64 4.90
C ARG A 174 -1.68 -11.93 6.07
N ALA A 175 -0.42 -11.55 5.95
CA ALA A 175 0.37 -10.89 6.99
C ALA A 175 -0.08 -9.44 7.23
#